data_8caf30e2acb34467984629bf33ccf90f
#
_entry.id   8caf30e2acb34467984629bf33ccf90f
#
_cell.length_a   1.000
_cell.length_b   1.000
_cell.length_c   1.000
_cell.angle_alpha   90.00
_cell.angle_beta   90.00
_cell.angle_gamma   90.00
#
_symmetry.space_group_name_H-M   'P 1'
#
loop_
_entity.id
_entity.type
_entity.pdbx_description
1 polymer ?
#
loop_
_entity_poly.entity_id
_entity_poly.type
_entity_poly.pdbx_seq_one_letter_code
_entity_poly.pdbx_strand_id
1 'polypeptide(L)'
;MPIINHTRYTDNSDLEAIITQADGSPLYGEIEMFKRIFADCNNSEYTWHFWHNLRLPVSIKNQTEIQIDFLLVCEAGVIIVEVKGGKVGIEQGFFYYEVSRERKFMDRSPFDQASDYMYALINNKIISSSQLFLSTVCAFPHTYMEHTSANPNADLGYKLWARKQQDSSDCSFADFVIDILNSDKDKKGWRRPMLSSKEVEIAIQSLLFTFRDRSSNVYSERGMEAILERLNIDNLSAFQSLQKNDRLFIEGGPGTGKTTIAKAYIEKFHTLRGLYLCWNKLLEAKINKEIIGCGLTNCRVEQFASFVFSLQSKVDNGIVITLKELSEGRSLEKLSSLFNSIREQTDFVPYDYIIIDEAQDVLDKGAVQLLNSLTAVTHDGISSGRYLVFFDTEQGYNHQNRRIDEIADAVAQNGARFVLDVNKRVPTNKEIVSFAKSLLEGESAIELLDRINAENYDSVKTLYFNGAKSLIKHLNAVKAEIREGSRNWNDYVVLADSSTKHELVSESEMFYDRIATIDGIKELNVRNICSDTGELPFTSILSYKGLESKHVILVINGRQEVNQLELYIGMTRAIIDLQILILQ
;
A
#
# COMPACT_ATOMS: atom_id res chain seq x y z
N MET A 1 23.84 -24.73 -16.15
CA MET A 1 22.48 -25.03 -15.61
C MET A 1 21.46 -24.37 -16.51
N PRO A 2 20.20 -24.81 -16.59
CA PRO A 2 19.24 -24.15 -17.48
C PRO A 2 18.95 -22.73 -17.01
N ILE A 3 18.81 -21.81 -17.95
CA ILE A 3 18.33 -20.45 -17.68
C ILE A 3 16.87 -20.48 -17.22
N ILE A 4 16.55 -19.77 -16.15
CA ILE A 4 15.19 -19.61 -15.65
C ILE A 4 14.60 -18.34 -16.28
N ASN A 5 13.78 -18.54 -17.31
CA ASN A 5 13.18 -17.45 -18.06
C ASN A 5 11.88 -17.00 -17.40
N HIS A 6 11.78 -15.72 -17.05
CA HIS A 6 10.61 -15.09 -16.48
C HIS A 6 9.79 -14.28 -17.51
N THR A 7 10.15 -14.38 -18.80
CA THR A 7 9.33 -13.84 -19.90
C THR A 7 8.30 -14.88 -20.37
N ARG A 8 7.30 -14.44 -21.15
CA ARG A 8 6.26 -15.31 -21.70
C ARG A 8 6.66 -16.02 -22.99
N TYR A 9 7.83 -15.74 -23.52
CA TYR A 9 8.34 -16.25 -24.80
C TYR A 9 9.77 -16.73 -24.64
N THR A 10 10.19 -17.55 -25.58
CA THR A 10 11.51 -18.21 -25.61
C THR A 10 12.23 -17.86 -26.92
N ASP A 11 13.47 -18.32 -27.07
CA ASP A 11 14.23 -18.21 -28.30
C ASP A 11 13.56 -18.90 -29.52
N ASN A 12 12.64 -19.84 -29.29
CA ASN A 12 11.84 -20.51 -30.33
C ASN A 12 10.53 -19.77 -30.67
N SER A 13 10.22 -18.66 -30.00
CA SER A 13 9.05 -17.84 -30.29
C SER A 13 9.28 -16.96 -31.52
N ASP A 14 8.21 -16.45 -32.12
CA ASP A 14 8.31 -15.41 -33.16
C ASP A 14 8.68 -14.07 -32.54
N LEU A 15 9.98 -13.88 -32.28
CA LEU A 15 10.49 -12.69 -31.60
C LEU A 15 10.30 -11.41 -32.41
N GLU A 16 10.25 -11.48 -33.74
CA GLU A 16 10.04 -10.31 -34.60
C GLU A 16 8.61 -9.77 -34.48
N ALA A 17 7.65 -10.64 -34.20
CA ALA A 17 6.27 -10.23 -33.94
C ALA A 17 6.04 -9.76 -32.50
N ILE A 18 6.90 -10.19 -31.56
CA ILE A 18 6.71 -9.93 -30.12
C ILE A 18 7.51 -8.72 -29.63
N ILE A 19 8.77 -8.61 -30.07
CA ILE A 19 9.70 -7.54 -29.64
C ILE A 19 9.65 -6.43 -30.70
N THR A 20 8.70 -5.49 -30.52
CA THR A 20 8.41 -4.45 -31.50
C THR A 20 8.38 -3.06 -30.88
N GLN A 21 8.58 -2.04 -31.71
CA GLN A 21 8.33 -0.64 -31.39
C GLN A 21 6.82 -0.33 -31.37
N ALA A 22 6.48 0.89 -30.98
CA ALA A 22 5.09 1.36 -30.95
C ALA A 22 4.41 1.36 -32.34
N ASP A 23 5.18 1.44 -33.42
CA ASP A 23 4.71 1.38 -34.81
C ASP A 23 4.64 -0.06 -35.38
N GLY A 24 4.95 -1.07 -34.55
CA GLY A 24 4.96 -2.49 -34.93
C GLY A 24 6.25 -2.96 -35.64
N SER A 25 7.25 -2.10 -35.83
CA SER A 25 8.53 -2.52 -36.42
C SER A 25 9.38 -3.31 -35.42
N PRO A 26 10.08 -4.39 -35.84
CA PRO A 26 10.89 -5.21 -34.93
C PRO A 26 12.08 -4.45 -34.34
N LEU A 27 12.33 -4.66 -33.04
CA LEU A 27 13.52 -4.16 -32.34
C LEU A 27 14.69 -5.14 -32.48
N TYR A 28 15.30 -5.18 -33.70
CA TYR A 28 16.34 -6.17 -34.05
C TYR A 28 17.51 -6.23 -33.06
N GLY A 29 17.91 -5.09 -32.47
CA GLY A 29 18.97 -5.08 -31.45
C GLY A 29 18.61 -5.86 -30.20
N GLU A 30 17.39 -5.70 -29.70
CA GLU A 30 16.89 -6.46 -28.56
C GLU A 30 16.68 -7.93 -28.91
N ILE A 31 16.17 -8.23 -30.10
CA ILE A 31 15.97 -9.61 -30.58
C ILE A 31 17.32 -10.36 -30.66
N GLU A 32 18.37 -9.75 -31.23
CA GLU A 32 19.69 -10.35 -31.27
C GLU A 32 20.28 -10.57 -29.88
N MET A 33 20.15 -9.58 -29.00
CA MET A 33 20.62 -9.72 -27.63
C MET A 33 19.82 -10.77 -26.86
N PHE A 34 18.51 -10.85 -27.05
CA PHE A 34 17.68 -11.90 -26.44
C PHE A 34 18.21 -13.29 -26.76
N LYS A 35 18.40 -13.57 -28.06
CA LYS A 35 18.92 -14.86 -28.52
C LYS A 35 20.31 -15.15 -27.98
N ARG A 36 21.19 -14.15 -27.96
CA ARG A 36 22.56 -14.29 -27.44
C ARG A 36 22.60 -14.56 -25.95
N ILE A 37 21.91 -13.75 -25.16
CA ILE A 37 21.82 -13.91 -23.69
C ILE A 37 21.24 -15.28 -23.37
N PHE A 38 20.15 -15.66 -24.04
CA PHE A 38 19.47 -16.94 -23.78
C PHE A 38 20.38 -18.14 -24.04
N ALA A 39 21.09 -18.13 -25.17
CA ALA A 39 22.02 -19.20 -25.52
C ALA A 39 23.22 -19.29 -24.57
N ASP A 40 23.85 -18.17 -24.29
CA ASP A 40 25.08 -18.12 -23.50
C ASP A 40 24.81 -18.42 -22.01
N CYS A 41 23.74 -17.85 -21.43
CA CYS A 41 23.36 -18.12 -20.06
C CYS A 41 22.88 -19.56 -19.84
N ASN A 42 22.22 -20.16 -20.82
CA ASN A 42 21.82 -21.59 -20.75
C ASN A 42 23.02 -22.54 -20.70
N ASN A 43 24.14 -22.15 -21.30
CA ASN A 43 25.39 -22.92 -21.32
C ASN A 43 26.36 -22.55 -20.20
N SER A 44 26.01 -21.63 -19.31
CA SER A 44 26.84 -21.18 -18.21
C SER A 44 26.81 -22.14 -17.00
N GLU A 45 27.85 -22.07 -16.15
CA GLU A 45 27.89 -22.78 -14.87
C GLU A 45 27.01 -22.16 -13.77
N TYR A 46 26.58 -20.91 -13.95
CA TYR A 46 25.70 -20.17 -13.03
C TYR A 46 24.24 -20.44 -13.32
N THR A 47 23.38 -20.30 -12.30
CA THR A 47 21.94 -20.33 -12.45
C THR A 47 21.43 -18.94 -12.78
N TRP A 48 21.07 -18.70 -14.02
CA TRP A 48 20.62 -17.41 -14.49
C TRP A 48 19.11 -17.28 -14.43
N HIS A 49 18.63 -16.18 -13.83
CA HIS A 49 17.26 -15.70 -13.93
C HIS A 49 17.23 -14.51 -14.86
N PHE A 50 16.29 -14.52 -15.79
CA PHE A 50 16.27 -13.65 -16.96
C PHE A 50 14.91 -12.99 -17.15
N TRP A 51 14.90 -11.66 -17.28
CA TRP A 51 13.75 -10.85 -17.67
C TRP A 51 14.09 -10.02 -18.88
N HIS A 52 13.13 -9.88 -19.80
CA HIS A 52 13.19 -8.95 -20.93
C HIS A 52 12.03 -7.97 -20.84
N ASN A 53 12.28 -6.71 -21.20
CA ASN A 53 11.30 -5.62 -21.23
C ASN A 53 10.57 -5.45 -19.89
N LEU A 54 11.37 -5.29 -18.86
CA LEU A 54 10.88 -5.22 -17.50
C LEU A 54 10.37 -3.82 -17.17
N ARG A 55 9.06 -3.69 -16.92
CA ARG A 55 8.44 -2.42 -16.57
C ARG A 55 8.18 -2.34 -15.07
N LEU A 56 8.69 -1.27 -14.47
CA LEU A 56 8.54 -1.01 -13.05
C LEU A 56 7.82 0.32 -12.84
N PRO A 57 6.78 0.38 -12.00
CA PRO A 57 6.11 1.61 -11.62
C PRO A 57 6.96 2.38 -10.60
N VAL A 58 8.13 2.82 -11.02
CA VAL A 58 9.10 3.53 -10.19
C VAL A 58 9.37 4.88 -10.80
N SER A 59 9.24 5.93 -10.01
CA SER A 59 9.53 7.29 -10.48
C SER A 59 11.04 7.57 -10.52
N ILE A 60 11.52 7.97 -11.70
CA ILE A 60 12.85 8.56 -11.87
C ILE A 60 12.66 9.94 -12.48
N LYS A 61 13.04 10.99 -11.76
CA LYS A 61 12.91 12.39 -12.23
C LYS A 61 11.46 12.68 -12.64
N ASN A 62 11.17 12.85 -13.92
CA ASN A 62 9.83 13.15 -14.44
C ASN A 62 9.12 11.94 -15.07
N GLN A 63 9.66 10.72 -14.91
CA GLN A 63 9.05 9.50 -15.42
C GLN A 63 8.39 8.74 -14.28
N THR A 64 7.16 8.30 -14.48
CA THR A 64 6.36 7.51 -13.51
C THR A 64 6.58 6.01 -13.63
N GLU A 65 7.30 5.57 -14.64
CA GLU A 65 7.59 4.17 -14.94
C GLU A 65 8.98 4.06 -15.56
N ILE A 66 9.74 3.02 -15.20
CA ILE A 66 10.98 2.65 -15.84
C ILE A 66 10.78 1.36 -16.63
N GLN A 67 11.46 1.27 -17.76
CA GLN A 67 11.50 0.09 -18.60
C GLN A 67 12.96 -0.34 -18.74
N ILE A 68 13.27 -1.54 -18.26
CA ILE A 68 14.61 -2.15 -18.34
C ILE A 68 14.59 -3.16 -19.48
N ASP A 69 15.49 -3.01 -20.46
CA ASP A 69 15.51 -3.91 -21.60
C ASP A 69 15.78 -5.35 -21.16
N PHE A 70 16.85 -5.59 -20.39
CA PHE A 70 17.11 -6.89 -19.76
C PHE A 70 17.59 -6.76 -18.33
N LEU A 71 17.07 -7.63 -17.46
CA LEU A 71 17.57 -7.84 -16.11
C LEU A 71 18.00 -9.28 -15.95
N LEU A 72 19.22 -9.49 -15.48
CA LEU A 72 19.80 -10.79 -15.21
C LEU A 72 20.20 -10.90 -13.75
N VAL A 73 19.92 -12.03 -13.15
CA VAL A 73 20.29 -12.34 -11.75
C VAL A 73 20.91 -13.71 -11.68
N CYS A 74 22.06 -13.81 -11.03
CA CYS A 74 22.71 -15.07 -10.71
C CYS A 74 23.40 -15.01 -9.34
N GLU A 75 24.08 -16.06 -8.95
CA GLU A 75 24.82 -16.14 -7.68
C GLU A 75 25.91 -15.07 -7.54
N ALA A 76 26.44 -14.57 -8.67
CA ALA A 76 27.43 -13.51 -8.67
C ALA A 76 26.84 -12.10 -8.47
N GLY A 77 25.57 -11.88 -8.76
CA GLY A 77 24.93 -10.58 -8.60
C GLY A 77 23.83 -10.30 -9.62
N VAL A 78 23.53 -9.01 -9.80
CA VAL A 78 22.48 -8.50 -10.69
C VAL A 78 23.10 -7.61 -11.75
N ILE A 79 22.71 -7.84 -12.99
CA ILE A 79 23.08 -7.00 -14.14
C ILE A 79 21.85 -6.42 -14.82
N ILE A 80 21.92 -5.12 -15.07
CA ILE A 80 20.98 -4.38 -15.92
C ILE A 80 21.64 -4.17 -17.27
N VAL A 81 20.98 -4.59 -18.34
CA VAL A 81 21.46 -4.44 -19.71
C VAL A 81 20.57 -3.45 -20.44
N GLU A 82 21.15 -2.37 -20.92
CA GLU A 82 20.52 -1.38 -21.79
C GLU A 82 20.94 -1.64 -23.23
N VAL A 83 20.00 -1.83 -24.14
CA VAL A 83 20.27 -2.16 -25.54
C VAL A 83 19.98 -0.97 -26.43
N LYS A 84 20.91 -0.68 -27.32
CA LYS A 84 20.72 0.29 -28.41
C LYS A 84 20.96 -0.38 -29.75
N GLY A 85 19.86 -0.68 -30.44
CA GLY A 85 19.90 -1.21 -31.80
C GLY A 85 20.31 -0.15 -32.82
N GLY A 86 20.62 -0.61 -34.04
CA GLY A 86 21.06 0.27 -35.14
C GLY A 86 22.52 0.73 -35.00
N LYS A 87 22.90 1.74 -35.77
CA LYS A 87 24.23 2.33 -35.71
C LYS A 87 24.29 3.43 -34.67
N VAL A 88 25.08 3.20 -33.63
CA VAL A 88 25.30 4.14 -32.52
C VAL A 88 26.71 4.71 -32.65
N GLY A 89 26.87 6.01 -32.47
CA GLY A 89 28.18 6.68 -32.46
C GLY A 89 28.28 7.64 -31.26
N ILE A 90 29.51 8.15 -31.06
CA ILE A 90 29.81 9.19 -30.08
C ILE A 90 30.52 10.33 -30.80
N GLU A 91 30.02 11.55 -30.62
CA GLU A 91 30.64 12.76 -31.10
C GLU A 91 30.68 13.80 -29.99
N GLN A 92 31.87 14.33 -29.71
CA GLN A 92 32.09 15.31 -28.62
C GLN A 92 31.53 14.88 -27.25
N GLY A 93 31.48 13.57 -27.00
CA GLY A 93 30.94 13.01 -25.74
C GLY A 93 29.43 12.73 -25.75
N PHE A 94 28.73 13.08 -26.82
CA PHE A 94 27.29 12.83 -26.96
C PHE A 94 27.02 11.60 -27.82
N PHE A 95 26.14 10.72 -27.36
CA PHE A 95 25.69 9.56 -28.11
C PHE A 95 24.68 9.96 -29.18
N TYR A 96 24.75 9.34 -30.36
CA TYR A 96 23.79 9.55 -31.44
C TYR A 96 23.43 8.25 -32.16
N TYR A 97 22.25 8.22 -32.75
CA TYR A 97 21.87 7.23 -33.77
C TYR A 97 22.20 7.77 -35.17
N GLU A 98 22.71 6.91 -36.05
CA GLU A 98 22.79 7.20 -37.45
C GLU A 98 21.56 6.63 -38.18
N VAL A 99 20.65 7.48 -38.62
CA VAL A 99 19.44 7.11 -39.36
C VAL A 99 19.50 7.80 -40.73
N SER A 100 19.48 7.03 -41.82
CA SER A 100 19.49 7.56 -43.21
C SER A 100 20.64 8.56 -43.48
N ARG A 101 21.81 8.35 -42.89
CA ARG A 101 23.00 9.23 -42.91
C ARG A 101 22.88 10.53 -42.12
N GLU A 102 21.80 10.71 -41.37
CA GLU A 102 21.65 11.81 -40.42
C GLU A 102 21.97 11.34 -39.01
N ARG A 103 22.56 12.24 -38.18
CA ARG A 103 22.88 11.97 -36.79
C ARG A 103 21.79 12.54 -35.90
N LYS A 104 21.11 11.66 -35.17
CA LYS A 104 20.12 12.06 -34.15
C LYS A 104 20.73 11.85 -32.79
N PHE A 105 21.06 12.94 -32.10
CA PHE A 105 21.63 12.86 -30.74
C PHE A 105 20.64 12.34 -29.74
N MET A 106 21.16 11.56 -28.79
CA MET A 106 20.38 11.04 -27.66
C MET A 106 20.36 12.09 -26.54
N ASP A 107 19.21 12.27 -25.90
CA ASP A 107 19.08 13.20 -24.78
C ASP A 107 19.90 12.75 -23.56
N ARG A 108 20.22 11.46 -23.46
CA ARG A 108 20.96 10.84 -22.35
C ARG A 108 21.90 9.76 -22.87
N SER A 109 23.02 9.60 -22.15
CA SER A 109 23.92 8.47 -22.38
C SER A 109 23.23 7.15 -22.03
N PRO A 110 23.36 6.08 -22.84
CA PRO A 110 22.87 4.74 -22.48
C PRO A 110 23.45 4.22 -21.16
N PHE A 111 24.68 4.58 -20.82
CA PHE A 111 25.31 4.22 -19.55
C PHE A 111 24.66 4.93 -18.34
N ASP A 112 24.30 6.22 -18.52
CA ASP A 112 23.57 6.97 -17.49
C ASP A 112 22.15 6.40 -17.32
N GLN A 113 21.51 6.01 -18.43
CA GLN A 113 20.19 5.40 -18.41
C GLN A 113 20.20 4.08 -17.62
N ALA A 114 21.13 3.18 -17.93
CA ALA A 114 21.31 1.92 -17.22
C ALA A 114 21.64 2.14 -15.72
N SER A 115 22.47 3.15 -15.42
CA SER A 115 22.82 3.52 -14.04
C SER A 115 21.63 4.06 -13.26
N ASP A 116 20.81 4.91 -13.88
CA ASP A 116 19.59 5.44 -13.26
C ASP A 116 18.62 4.30 -12.93
N TYR A 117 18.48 3.30 -13.79
CA TYR A 117 17.65 2.11 -13.51
C TYR A 117 18.21 1.29 -12.35
N MET A 118 19.53 1.11 -12.28
CA MET A 118 20.17 0.45 -11.15
C MET A 118 19.90 1.19 -9.83
N TYR A 119 20.10 2.51 -9.82
CA TYR A 119 19.80 3.30 -8.62
C TYR A 119 18.32 3.33 -8.29
N ALA A 120 17.43 3.26 -9.28
CA ALA A 120 16.01 3.13 -9.03
C ALA A 120 15.67 1.81 -8.31
N LEU A 121 16.25 0.69 -8.73
CA LEU A 121 16.09 -0.59 -8.04
C LEU A 121 16.58 -0.54 -6.58
N ILE A 122 17.69 0.13 -6.33
CA ILE A 122 18.29 0.27 -4.99
C ILE A 122 17.48 1.23 -4.11
N ASN A 123 17.24 2.45 -4.60
CA ASN A 123 16.61 3.53 -3.84
C ASN A 123 15.16 3.20 -3.48
N ASN A 124 14.47 2.49 -4.36
CA ASN A 124 13.11 2.01 -4.12
C ASN A 124 13.08 0.65 -3.39
N LYS A 125 14.23 0.17 -2.91
CA LYS A 125 14.37 -1.08 -2.13
C LYS A 125 13.77 -2.31 -2.84
N ILE A 126 13.72 -2.31 -4.16
CA ILE A 126 13.32 -3.48 -4.95
C ILE A 126 14.36 -4.57 -4.79
N ILE A 127 15.64 -4.16 -4.81
CA ILE A 127 16.78 -5.03 -4.55
C ILE A 127 17.58 -4.42 -3.40
N SER A 128 17.89 -5.22 -2.39
CA SER A 128 18.74 -4.79 -1.29
C SER A 128 20.20 -4.76 -1.73
N SER A 129 20.77 -3.55 -1.88
CA SER A 129 22.19 -3.35 -2.17
C SER A 129 23.13 -3.84 -1.06
N SER A 130 22.60 -4.17 0.12
CA SER A 130 23.38 -4.78 1.21
C SER A 130 23.53 -6.29 1.04
N GLN A 131 22.69 -6.92 0.25
CA GLN A 131 22.67 -8.37 0.02
C GLN A 131 23.17 -8.76 -1.37
N LEU A 132 22.82 -7.98 -2.39
CA LEU A 132 23.15 -8.23 -3.79
C LEU A 132 24.04 -7.15 -4.35
N PHE A 133 25.04 -7.54 -5.11
CA PHE A 133 25.84 -6.61 -5.89
C PHE A 133 25.18 -6.33 -7.23
N LEU A 134 25.03 -5.05 -7.58
CA LEU A 134 24.42 -4.63 -8.84
C LEU A 134 25.45 -3.93 -9.73
N SER A 135 25.40 -4.22 -11.02
CA SER A 135 26.14 -3.52 -12.06
C SER A 135 25.31 -3.34 -13.33
N THR A 136 25.87 -2.68 -14.32
CA THR A 136 25.22 -2.32 -15.58
C THR A 136 26.07 -2.70 -16.78
N VAL A 137 25.41 -3.00 -17.90
CA VAL A 137 26.02 -3.24 -19.22
C VAL A 137 25.24 -2.46 -20.26
N CYS A 138 25.92 -1.88 -21.23
CA CYS A 138 25.29 -1.37 -22.45
C CYS A 138 25.63 -2.30 -23.62
N ALA A 139 24.62 -2.64 -24.43
CA ALA A 139 24.79 -3.50 -25.58
C ALA A 139 24.43 -2.76 -26.88
N PHE A 140 25.40 -2.71 -27.84
CA PHE A 140 25.24 -2.15 -29.18
C PHE A 140 25.52 -3.23 -30.24
N PRO A 141 24.61 -4.22 -30.37
CA PRO A 141 24.88 -5.43 -31.16
C PRO A 141 25.11 -5.16 -32.66
N HIS A 142 24.70 -4.00 -33.17
CA HIS A 142 24.86 -3.61 -34.59
C HIS A 142 26.02 -2.65 -34.84
N THR A 143 26.76 -2.23 -33.79
CA THR A 143 27.78 -1.21 -33.89
C THR A 143 29.17 -1.76 -33.61
N TYR A 144 30.10 -1.62 -34.53
CA TYR A 144 31.51 -1.83 -34.28
C TYR A 144 32.08 -0.59 -33.60
N MET A 145 32.41 -0.73 -32.29
CA MET A 145 33.11 0.32 -31.57
C MET A 145 34.56 -0.05 -31.37
N GLU A 146 35.47 0.80 -31.82
CA GLU A 146 36.88 0.75 -31.48
C GLU A 146 37.14 1.69 -30.32
N HIS A 147 37.83 1.19 -29.28
CA HIS A 147 38.26 2.02 -28.15
C HIS A 147 39.31 3.02 -28.65
N THR A 148 38.93 4.28 -28.78
CA THR A 148 39.89 5.36 -28.97
C THR A 148 40.15 6.02 -27.62
N SER A 149 41.41 6.36 -27.35
CA SER A 149 41.88 6.99 -26.11
C SER A 149 41.28 8.38 -25.81
N ALA A 150 40.38 8.87 -26.64
CA ALA A 150 39.72 10.16 -26.52
C ALA A 150 38.24 10.05 -26.10
N ASN A 151 37.78 8.88 -25.68
CA ASN A 151 36.40 8.70 -25.26
C ASN A 151 36.19 9.22 -23.80
N PRO A 152 35.35 10.23 -23.56
CA PRO A 152 35.07 10.73 -22.21
C PRO A 152 34.42 9.70 -21.30
N ASN A 153 33.88 8.60 -21.86
CA ASN A 153 33.38 7.44 -21.13
C ASN A 153 34.36 6.26 -21.16
N ALA A 154 35.66 6.49 -21.33
CA ALA A 154 36.67 5.44 -21.38
C ALA A 154 36.65 4.51 -20.15
N ASP A 155 36.36 5.04 -18.96
CA ASP A 155 36.22 4.27 -17.71
C ASP A 155 35.02 3.31 -17.72
N LEU A 156 34.03 3.53 -18.61
CA LEU A 156 32.85 2.68 -18.76
C LEU A 156 32.92 1.78 -19.99
N GLY A 157 33.93 1.95 -20.85
CA GLY A 157 34.08 1.18 -22.08
C GLY A 157 34.19 -0.34 -21.90
N TYR A 158 34.66 -0.79 -20.72
CA TYR A 158 34.70 -2.21 -20.35
C TYR A 158 33.29 -2.80 -20.13
N LYS A 159 32.27 -1.97 -19.94
CA LYS A 159 30.87 -2.37 -19.76
C LYS A 159 30.10 -2.40 -21.09
N LEU A 160 30.75 -2.28 -22.21
CA LEU A 160 30.15 -2.25 -23.52
C LEU A 160 30.26 -3.61 -24.23
N TRP A 161 29.12 -4.20 -24.57
CA TRP A 161 28.98 -5.31 -25.48
C TRP A 161 28.67 -4.76 -26.87
N ALA A 162 29.63 -4.85 -27.81
CA ALA A 162 29.48 -4.31 -29.16
C ALA A 162 29.47 -5.42 -30.22
N ARG A 163 29.35 -5.05 -31.51
CA ARG A 163 29.25 -6.00 -32.62
C ARG A 163 30.41 -6.99 -32.67
N LYS A 164 31.63 -6.57 -32.31
CA LYS A 164 32.80 -7.44 -32.28
C LYS A 164 32.61 -8.61 -31.33
N GLN A 165 32.08 -8.38 -30.14
CA GLN A 165 31.76 -9.42 -29.17
C GLN A 165 30.55 -10.24 -29.60
N GLN A 166 29.54 -9.58 -30.18
CA GLN A 166 28.33 -10.23 -30.70
C GLN A 166 28.61 -11.27 -31.78
N ASP A 167 29.56 -10.99 -32.68
CA ASP A 167 29.94 -11.89 -33.78
C ASP A 167 30.98 -12.96 -33.37
N SER A 168 31.59 -12.83 -32.18
CA SER A 168 32.62 -13.76 -31.73
C SER A 168 32.02 -15.04 -31.18
N SER A 169 32.50 -16.19 -31.64
CA SER A 169 32.22 -17.51 -31.04
C SER A 169 32.99 -17.76 -29.74
N ASP A 170 34.10 -17.03 -29.54
CA ASP A 170 35.03 -17.23 -28.44
C ASP A 170 34.69 -16.35 -27.22
N CYS A 171 33.64 -15.53 -27.31
CA CYS A 171 33.21 -14.62 -26.28
C CYS A 171 31.76 -14.95 -25.86
N SER A 172 31.57 -15.43 -24.64
CA SER A 172 30.24 -15.65 -24.06
C SER A 172 29.74 -14.38 -23.38
N PHE A 173 28.48 -14.02 -23.60
CA PHE A 173 27.87 -12.90 -22.88
C PHE A 173 27.77 -13.16 -21.38
N ALA A 174 27.53 -14.41 -20.98
CA ALA A 174 27.49 -14.80 -19.58
C ALA A 174 28.84 -14.56 -18.89
N ASP A 175 29.95 -14.99 -19.53
CA ASP A 175 31.31 -14.78 -18.99
C ASP A 175 31.65 -13.29 -18.93
N PHE A 176 31.34 -12.54 -19.99
CA PHE A 176 31.52 -11.09 -20.02
C PHE A 176 30.81 -10.38 -18.85
N VAL A 177 29.56 -10.77 -18.54
CA VAL A 177 28.80 -10.21 -17.42
C VAL A 177 29.45 -10.56 -16.08
N ILE A 178 29.92 -11.80 -15.91
CA ILE A 178 30.62 -12.24 -14.68
C ILE A 178 31.92 -11.46 -14.48
N ASP A 179 32.68 -11.24 -15.52
CA ASP A 179 33.93 -10.44 -15.47
C ASP A 179 33.63 -9.00 -15.04
N ILE A 180 32.56 -8.39 -15.55
CA ILE A 180 32.13 -7.05 -15.12
C ILE A 180 31.73 -7.03 -13.65
N LEU A 181 30.91 -8.00 -13.21
CA LEU A 181 30.51 -8.09 -11.81
C LEU A 181 31.73 -8.21 -10.89
N ASN A 182 32.68 -9.05 -11.23
CA ASN A 182 33.91 -9.25 -10.45
C ASN A 182 34.79 -7.99 -10.45
N SER A 183 35.01 -7.38 -11.62
CA SER A 183 35.79 -6.13 -11.73
C SER A 183 35.17 -4.98 -10.93
N ASP A 184 33.85 -4.83 -10.98
CA ASP A 184 33.15 -3.78 -10.23
C ASP A 184 33.13 -4.05 -8.71
N LYS A 185 33.05 -5.33 -8.31
CA LYS A 185 33.18 -5.73 -6.89
C LYS A 185 34.56 -5.36 -6.35
N ASP A 186 35.62 -5.66 -7.11
CA ASP A 186 36.98 -5.34 -6.71
C ASP A 186 37.19 -3.83 -6.58
N LYS A 187 36.74 -3.05 -7.57
CA LYS A 187 36.81 -1.57 -7.55
C LYS A 187 36.08 -0.96 -6.36
N LYS A 188 34.95 -1.54 -5.94
CA LYS A 188 34.13 -1.06 -4.81
C LYS A 188 34.51 -1.69 -3.46
N GLY A 189 35.51 -2.57 -3.43
CA GLY A 189 35.93 -3.28 -2.20
C GLY A 189 34.84 -4.20 -1.65
N TRP A 190 34.01 -4.78 -2.47
CA TRP A 190 32.95 -5.68 -2.09
C TRP A 190 33.51 -7.05 -1.71
N ARG A 191 33.40 -7.43 -0.44
CA ARG A 191 34.03 -8.64 0.10
C ARG A 191 33.09 -9.81 0.37
N ARG A 192 31.82 -9.70 0.00
CA ARG A 192 30.89 -10.80 0.23
C ARG A 192 31.15 -11.96 -0.72
N PRO A 193 31.01 -13.21 -0.25
CA PRO A 193 31.08 -14.39 -1.11
C PRO A 193 29.91 -14.40 -2.11
N MET A 194 29.95 -15.31 -3.05
CA MET A 194 28.82 -15.60 -3.92
C MET A 194 27.59 -15.96 -3.09
N LEU A 195 26.42 -15.59 -3.57
CA LEU A 195 25.15 -15.94 -2.95
C LEU A 195 24.89 -17.43 -3.06
N SER A 196 24.29 -18.02 -2.05
CA SER A 196 23.70 -19.35 -2.17
C SER A 196 22.45 -19.30 -3.06
N SER A 197 22.09 -20.41 -3.69
CA SER A 197 20.87 -20.51 -4.52
C SER A 197 19.63 -20.07 -3.75
N LYS A 198 19.55 -20.28 -2.43
CA LYS A 198 18.45 -19.83 -1.58
C LYS A 198 18.39 -18.30 -1.41
N GLU A 199 19.54 -17.64 -1.32
CA GLU A 199 19.60 -16.18 -1.23
C GLU A 199 19.23 -15.52 -2.56
N VAL A 200 19.64 -16.13 -3.68
CA VAL A 200 19.20 -15.74 -5.02
C VAL A 200 17.68 -15.88 -5.15
N GLU A 201 17.12 -16.99 -4.70
CA GLU A 201 15.68 -17.23 -4.75
C GLU A 201 14.88 -16.21 -3.91
N ILE A 202 15.35 -15.85 -2.72
CA ILE A 202 14.74 -14.80 -1.88
C ILE A 202 14.78 -13.45 -2.61
N ALA A 203 15.91 -13.11 -3.23
CA ALA A 203 16.05 -11.88 -3.99
C ALA A 203 15.11 -11.83 -5.20
N ILE A 204 14.96 -12.96 -5.89
CA ILE A 204 14.07 -13.11 -7.04
C ILE A 204 12.61 -13.03 -6.62
N GLN A 205 12.23 -13.57 -5.48
CA GLN A 205 10.87 -13.45 -4.98
C GLN A 205 10.46 -11.98 -4.83
N SER A 206 11.34 -11.12 -4.34
CA SER A 206 11.06 -9.67 -4.27
C SER A 206 10.92 -9.02 -5.65
N LEU A 207 11.62 -9.52 -6.66
CA LEU A 207 11.50 -9.11 -8.06
C LEU A 207 10.21 -9.64 -8.71
N LEU A 208 9.86 -10.90 -8.51
CA LEU A 208 8.66 -11.52 -9.08
C LEU A 208 7.37 -10.83 -8.65
N PHE A 209 7.29 -10.33 -7.41
CA PHE A 209 6.14 -9.57 -6.92
C PHE A 209 5.98 -8.21 -7.60
N THR A 210 7.06 -7.62 -8.07
CA THR A 210 7.05 -6.31 -8.74
C THR A 210 6.68 -6.45 -10.23
N PHE A 211 6.78 -7.64 -10.83
CA PHE A 211 6.82 -7.87 -12.27
C PHE A 211 5.62 -8.63 -12.86
N ARG A 212 4.49 -8.70 -12.19
CA ARG A 212 3.32 -9.29 -12.80
C ARG A 212 2.69 -8.37 -13.83
N ASP A 213 2.53 -8.92 -15.02
CA ASP A 213 1.85 -8.34 -16.16
C ASP A 213 0.46 -7.80 -15.81
N ARG A 214 0.15 -6.59 -16.28
CA ARG A 214 -1.17 -5.95 -16.14
C ARG A 214 -2.31 -6.69 -16.86
N SER A 215 -2.02 -7.69 -17.68
CA SER A 215 -3.04 -8.42 -18.44
C SER A 215 -3.71 -9.57 -17.70
N SER A 216 -3.20 -9.97 -16.53
CA SER A 216 -3.90 -10.88 -15.63
C SER A 216 -4.39 -10.11 -14.41
N ASN A 217 -5.67 -9.81 -14.36
CA ASN A 217 -6.36 -9.13 -13.26
C ASN A 217 -6.35 -9.90 -11.92
N VAL A 218 -5.45 -10.85 -11.77
CA VAL A 218 -5.26 -11.58 -10.51
C VAL A 218 -3.90 -11.18 -9.94
N TYR A 219 -3.84 -10.05 -9.27
CA TYR A 219 -2.76 -9.81 -8.31
C TYR A 219 -2.81 -10.91 -7.26
N SER A 220 -1.72 -11.66 -7.04
CA SER A 220 -1.68 -12.52 -5.87
C SER A 220 -1.76 -11.65 -4.62
N GLU A 221 -2.48 -12.11 -3.61
CA GLU A 221 -2.63 -11.39 -2.32
C GLU A 221 -1.29 -10.91 -1.77
N ARG A 222 -0.25 -11.74 -1.85
CA ARG A 222 1.12 -11.39 -1.44
C ARG A 222 1.75 -10.25 -2.25
N GLY A 223 1.50 -10.18 -3.55
CA GLY A 223 1.97 -9.07 -4.39
C GLY A 223 1.33 -7.74 -4.00
N MET A 224 0.06 -7.78 -3.63
CA MET A 224 -0.68 -6.62 -3.14
C MET A 224 -0.20 -6.16 -1.77
N GLU A 225 0.06 -7.08 -0.84
CA GLU A 225 0.66 -6.76 0.45
C GLU A 225 2.01 -6.07 0.29
N ALA A 226 2.87 -6.57 -0.58
CA ALA A 226 4.17 -5.95 -0.85
C ALA A 226 4.05 -4.54 -1.47
N ILE A 227 3.05 -4.31 -2.35
CA ILE A 227 2.77 -2.98 -2.90
C ILE A 227 2.28 -2.04 -1.79
N LEU A 228 1.34 -2.49 -0.96
CA LEU A 228 0.80 -1.70 0.15
C LEU A 228 1.88 -1.37 1.19
N GLU A 229 2.71 -2.34 1.55
CA GLU A 229 3.82 -2.15 2.48
C GLU A 229 4.83 -1.13 1.93
N ARG A 230 5.14 -1.19 0.65
CA ARG A 230 6.05 -0.26 -0.02
C ARG A 230 5.48 1.16 -0.08
N LEU A 231 4.21 1.31 -0.44
CA LEU A 231 3.52 2.60 -0.43
C LEU A 231 3.47 3.21 0.99
N ASN A 232 3.47 2.39 2.02
CA ASN A 232 3.58 2.83 3.41
C ASN A 232 4.97 3.38 3.76
N ILE A 233 6.05 2.83 3.17
CA ILE A 233 7.42 3.32 3.38
C ILE A 233 7.62 4.74 2.83
N ASP A 234 7.00 5.08 1.69
CA ASP A 234 7.08 6.43 1.12
C ASP A 234 6.44 7.48 2.02
N ASN A 235 5.32 7.16 2.67
CA ASN A 235 4.73 8.03 3.70
C ASN A 235 5.63 8.19 4.93
N LEU A 236 6.33 7.12 5.32
CA LEU A 236 7.27 7.20 6.44
C LEU A 236 8.43 8.15 6.14
N SER A 237 8.94 8.20 4.91
CA SER A 237 10.03 9.12 4.53
C SER A 237 9.56 10.58 4.54
N ALA A 238 8.36 10.88 4.05
CA ALA A 238 7.75 12.20 4.15
C ALA A 238 7.46 12.57 5.62
N PHE A 239 6.98 11.62 6.42
CA PHE A 239 6.75 11.79 7.84
C PHE A 239 8.03 12.04 8.63
N GLN A 240 9.17 11.44 8.26
CA GLN A 240 10.46 11.70 8.89
C GLN A 240 10.88 13.18 8.83
N SER A 241 10.49 13.88 7.78
CA SER A 241 10.74 15.34 7.68
C SER A 241 9.85 16.18 8.62
N LEU A 242 8.64 15.68 8.93
CA LEU A 242 7.69 16.34 9.83
C LEU A 242 7.98 16.08 11.32
N GLN A 243 8.83 15.11 11.64
CA GLN A 243 9.12 14.66 13.00
C GLN A 243 9.74 15.71 13.94
N LYS A 244 10.11 16.88 13.42
CA LYS A 244 10.57 18.02 14.22
C LYS A 244 9.42 18.82 14.83
N ASN A 245 8.17 18.57 14.39
CA ASN A 245 6.99 19.24 14.88
C ASN A 245 6.36 18.42 16.01
N ASP A 246 6.10 19.07 17.13
CA ASP A 246 5.42 18.41 18.27
C ASP A 246 3.92 18.24 18.03
N ARG A 247 3.35 19.04 17.14
CA ARG A 247 1.91 19.06 16.83
C ARG A 247 1.70 18.80 15.35
N LEU A 248 1.02 17.70 15.06
CA LEU A 248 0.74 17.26 13.69
C LEU A 248 -0.77 17.10 13.49
N PHE A 249 -1.29 17.69 12.43
CA PHE A 249 -2.64 17.47 11.95
C PHE A 249 -2.57 16.86 10.56
N ILE A 250 -2.98 15.61 10.44
CA ILE A 250 -2.86 14.83 9.21
C ILE A 250 -4.25 14.54 8.66
N GLU A 251 -4.53 15.09 7.50
CA GLU A 251 -5.74 14.80 6.74
C GLU A 251 -5.49 13.67 5.76
N GLY A 252 -6.49 12.82 5.55
CA GLY A 252 -6.40 11.78 4.54
C GLY A 252 -7.59 10.85 4.56
N GLY A 253 -8.05 10.47 3.38
CA GLY A 253 -9.10 9.50 3.19
C GLY A 253 -8.72 8.08 3.61
N PRO A 254 -9.63 7.12 3.40
CA PRO A 254 -9.35 5.71 3.63
C PRO A 254 -8.18 5.22 2.77
N GLY A 255 -7.32 4.35 3.31
CA GLY A 255 -6.22 3.76 2.56
C GLY A 255 -5.01 4.65 2.31
N THR A 256 -4.93 5.82 2.94
CA THR A 256 -3.78 6.75 2.79
C THR A 256 -2.60 6.44 3.71
N GLY A 257 -2.75 5.47 4.65
CA GLY A 257 -1.66 5.03 5.53
C GLY A 257 -1.60 5.70 6.90
N LYS A 258 -2.69 6.32 7.38
CA LYS A 258 -2.79 6.97 8.70
C LYS A 258 -2.31 6.09 9.85
N THR A 259 -2.80 4.85 9.92
CA THR A 259 -2.44 3.88 10.98
C THR A 259 -0.94 3.53 10.96
N THR A 260 -0.33 3.43 9.79
CA THR A 260 1.11 3.17 9.66
C THR A 260 1.93 4.32 10.22
N ILE A 261 1.51 5.56 9.95
CA ILE A 261 2.14 6.76 10.51
C ILE A 261 2.00 6.78 12.03
N ALA A 262 0.81 6.42 12.57
CA ALA A 262 0.59 6.34 14.00
C ALA A 262 1.57 5.35 14.69
N LYS A 263 1.73 4.15 14.13
CA LYS A 263 2.67 3.14 14.66
C LYS A 263 4.12 3.63 14.63
N ALA A 264 4.55 4.23 13.52
CA ALA A 264 5.89 4.80 13.40
C ALA A 264 6.13 5.94 14.39
N TYR A 265 5.08 6.72 14.71
CA TYR A 265 5.14 7.76 15.73
C TYR A 265 5.33 7.17 17.13
N ILE A 266 4.55 6.15 17.50
CA ILE A 266 4.66 5.45 18.78
C ILE A 266 6.05 4.79 18.93
N GLU A 267 6.54 4.13 17.89
CA GLU A 267 7.87 3.51 17.87
C GLU A 267 8.98 4.53 18.08
N LYS A 268 8.90 5.68 17.43
CA LYS A 268 9.88 6.76 17.60
C LYS A 268 9.92 7.27 19.03
N PHE A 269 8.78 7.42 19.67
CA PHE A 269 8.64 7.94 21.01
C PHE A 269 8.45 6.84 22.06
N HIS A 270 9.05 5.65 21.83
CA HIS A 270 8.88 4.46 22.68
C HIS A 270 9.31 4.63 24.13
N THR A 271 10.09 5.67 24.46
CA THR A 271 10.49 6.01 25.84
C THR A 271 9.52 6.96 26.54
N LEU A 272 8.58 7.57 25.78
CA LEU A 272 7.62 8.55 26.28
C LEU A 272 6.27 7.87 26.54
N ARG A 273 5.51 8.40 27.50
CA ARG A 273 4.17 7.93 27.84
C ARG A 273 3.15 8.46 26.84
N GLY A 274 2.58 7.58 26.04
CA GLY A 274 1.59 7.92 25.02
C GLY A 274 0.16 7.55 25.37
N LEU A 275 -0.79 8.24 24.74
CA LEU A 275 -2.21 7.90 24.72
C LEU A 275 -2.69 7.90 23.27
N TYR A 276 -3.27 6.79 22.82
CA TYR A 276 -3.94 6.66 21.54
C TYR A 276 -5.44 6.52 21.75
N LEU A 277 -6.20 7.40 21.12
CA LEU A 277 -7.65 7.45 21.27
C LEU A 277 -8.33 7.31 19.90
N CYS A 278 -9.38 6.51 19.87
CA CYS A 278 -10.30 6.39 18.74
C CYS A 278 -11.74 6.25 19.26
N TRP A 279 -12.72 6.38 18.35
CA TRP A 279 -14.13 6.21 18.73
C TRP A 279 -14.57 4.74 18.75
N ASN A 280 -13.99 3.91 17.87
CA ASN A 280 -14.46 2.55 17.61
C ASN A 280 -13.77 1.50 18.50
N LYS A 281 -14.54 0.65 19.19
CA LYS A 281 -14.03 -0.42 20.06
C LYS A 281 -13.27 -1.53 19.32
N LEU A 282 -13.68 -1.89 18.10
CA LEU A 282 -12.99 -2.90 17.33
C LEU A 282 -11.64 -2.37 16.84
N LEU A 283 -11.57 -1.09 16.45
CA LEU A 283 -10.33 -0.42 16.09
C LEU A 283 -9.37 -0.36 17.29
N GLU A 284 -9.86 0.05 18.46
CA GLU A 284 -9.09 0.02 19.72
C GLU A 284 -8.45 -1.36 19.95
N ALA A 285 -9.25 -2.42 19.91
CA ALA A 285 -8.78 -3.78 20.16
C ALA A 285 -7.72 -4.22 19.13
N LYS A 286 -7.90 -3.90 17.86
CA LYS A 286 -6.94 -4.21 16.78
C LYS A 286 -5.62 -3.47 16.97
N ILE A 287 -5.68 -2.13 17.13
CA ILE A 287 -4.49 -1.30 17.33
C ILE A 287 -3.72 -1.70 18.58
N ASN A 288 -4.44 -1.95 19.69
CA ASN A 288 -3.81 -2.38 20.93
C ASN A 288 -3.04 -3.69 20.77
N LYS A 289 -3.62 -4.69 20.08
CA LYS A 289 -2.94 -5.96 19.82
C LYS A 289 -1.71 -5.79 18.90
N GLU A 290 -1.82 -4.95 17.89
CA GLU A 290 -0.70 -4.67 16.95
C GLU A 290 0.45 -3.94 17.65
N ILE A 291 0.16 -2.93 18.48
CA ILE A 291 1.15 -2.19 19.27
C ILE A 291 1.86 -3.11 20.27
N ILE A 292 1.11 -3.91 21.00
CA ILE A 292 1.68 -4.89 21.94
C ILE A 292 2.53 -5.94 21.19
N GLY A 293 2.05 -6.42 20.05
CA GLY A 293 2.78 -7.36 19.20
C GLY A 293 4.13 -6.83 18.69
N CYS A 294 4.27 -5.51 18.57
CA CYS A 294 5.54 -4.83 18.27
C CYS A 294 6.41 -4.54 19.51
N GLY A 295 5.98 -4.94 20.72
CA GLY A 295 6.70 -4.68 21.97
C GLY A 295 6.58 -3.23 22.49
N LEU A 296 5.66 -2.42 21.93
CA LEU A 296 5.47 -1.02 22.28
C LEU A 296 4.45 -0.90 23.42
N THR A 297 4.92 -0.96 24.67
CA THR A 297 4.06 -0.92 25.87
C THR A 297 3.89 0.47 26.48
N ASN A 298 4.55 1.47 25.93
CA ASN A 298 4.56 2.85 26.42
C ASN A 298 3.31 3.65 26.01
N CYS A 299 2.54 3.17 25.04
CA CYS A 299 1.34 3.83 24.53
C CYS A 299 0.08 3.07 24.97
N ARG A 300 -0.79 3.76 25.73
CA ARG A 300 -2.10 3.26 26.12
C ARG A 300 -3.09 3.49 24.97
N VAL A 301 -3.74 2.45 24.51
CA VAL A 301 -4.77 2.53 23.46
C VAL A 301 -6.14 2.37 24.10
N GLU A 302 -7.06 3.30 23.86
CA GLU A 302 -8.42 3.24 24.39
C GLU A 302 -9.45 3.87 23.46
N GLN A 303 -10.66 3.36 23.52
CA GLN A 303 -11.83 4.00 22.95
C GLN A 303 -12.19 5.23 23.79
N PHE A 304 -12.48 6.36 23.14
CA PHE A 304 -12.68 7.65 23.79
C PHE A 304 -13.74 7.62 24.91
N ALA A 305 -14.90 7.01 24.66
CA ALA A 305 -15.95 6.92 25.69
C ALA A 305 -15.52 6.04 26.89
N SER A 306 -14.86 4.91 26.62
CA SER A 306 -14.33 4.03 27.69
C SER A 306 -13.29 4.75 28.54
N PHE A 307 -12.42 5.53 27.89
CA PHE A 307 -11.44 6.36 28.57
C PHE A 307 -12.10 7.40 29.47
N VAL A 308 -13.08 8.16 28.98
CA VAL A 308 -13.82 9.15 29.76
C VAL A 308 -14.48 8.49 30.98
N PHE A 309 -15.16 7.35 30.81
CA PHE A 309 -15.81 6.65 31.92
C PHE A 309 -14.81 6.07 32.92
N SER A 310 -13.65 5.63 32.47
CA SER A 310 -12.58 5.17 33.37
C SER A 310 -12.03 6.31 34.25
N LEU A 311 -11.96 7.52 33.71
CA LEU A 311 -11.56 8.70 34.47
C LEU A 311 -12.67 9.15 35.44
N GLN A 312 -13.91 9.15 34.97
CA GLN A 312 -15.06 9.52 35.80
C GLN A 312 -15.14 8.65 37.07
N SER A 313 -14.83 7.36 36.96
CA SER A 313 -14.85 6.43 38.12
C SER A 313 -13.74 6.70 39.15
N LYS A 314 -12.74 7.52 38.84
CA LYS A 314 -11.61 7.86 39.72
C LYS A 314 -11.79 9.17 40.49
N VAL A 315 -12.81 9.94 40.14
CA VAL A 315 -13.04 11.25 40.74
C VAL A 315 -14.39 11.28 41.44
N ASP A 316 -14.40 11.59 42.74
CA ASP A 316 -15.62 11.76 43.52
C ASP A 316 -16.03 13.24 43.53
N ASN A 317 -16.39 13.77 42.35
CA ASN A 317 -16.76 15.19 42.21
C ASN A 317 -18.23 15.38 41.78
N GLY A 318 -19.05 14.32 41.80
CA GLY A 318 -20.46 14.36 41.42
C GLY A 318 -20.72 14.60 39.91
N ILE A 319 -19.68 14.64 39.06
CA ILE A 319 -19.83 14.80 37.61
C ILE A 319 -20.25 13.46 37.02
N VAL A 320 -21.44 13.41 36.43
CA VAL A 320 -21.93 12.25 35.69
C VAL A 320 -22.07 12.60 34.21
N ILE A 321 -21.36 11.86 33.37
CA ILE A 321 -21.42 11.96 31.91
C ILE A 321 -22.03 10.64 31.42
N THR A 322 -23.08 10.73 30.63
CA THR A 322 -23.72 9.58 30.03
C THR A 322 -23.19 9.37 28.59
N LEU A 323 -23.30 8.13 28.09
CA LEU A 323 -22.89 7.82 26.69
C LEU A 323 -23.67 8.68 25.69
N LYS A 324 -24.96 8.94 25.95
CA LYS A 324 -25.80 9.78 25.10
C LYS A 324 -25.32 11.22 25.06
N GLU A 325 -25.04 11.84 26.20
CA GLU A 325 -24.49 13.22 26.26
C GLU A 325 -23.14 13.32 25.54
N LEU A 326 -22.28 12.31 25.73
CA LEU A 326 -20.97 12.25 25.10
C LEU A 326 -21.08 12.11 23.58
N SER A 327 -21.91 11.18 23.10
CA SER A 327 -22.11 10.95 21.65
C SER A 327 -22.74 12.14 20.91
N GLU A 328 -23.57 12.93 21.61
CA GLU A 328 -24.21 14.13 21.08
C GLU A 328 -23.38 15.41 21.27
N GLY A 329 -22.16 15.33 21.83
CA GLY A 329 -21.28 16.47 22.06
C GLY A 329 -21.81 17.48 23.09
N ARG A 330 -22.75 17.07 23.99
CA ARG A 330 -23.37 17.93 24.98
C ARG A 330 -22.67 17.95 26.34
N SER A 331 -21.54 17.27 26.47
CA SER A 331 -20.81 17.08 27.73
C SER A 331 -19.52 17.90 27.84
N LEU A 332 -19.26 18.87 26.97
CA LEU A 332 -17.97 19.56 26.89
C LEU A 332 -17.53 20.25 28.19
N GLU A 333 -18.46 20.95 28.88
CA GLU A 333 -18.19 21.61 30.17
C GLU A 333 -17.90 20.58 31.26
N LYS A 334 -18.70 19.51 31.32
CA LYS A 334 -18.50 18.41 32.25
C LYS A 334 -17.14 17.73 32.02
N LEU A 335 -16.75 17.54 30.76
CA LEU A 335 -15.47 16.97 30.39
C LEU A 335 -14.30 17.87 30.81
N SER A 336 -14.39 19.18 30.55
CA SER A 336 -13.39 20.12 31.02
C SER A 336 -13.19 20.05 32.51
N SER A 337 -14.30 20.02 33.30
CA SER A 337 -14.26 19.91 34.74
C SER A 337 -13.69 18.56 35.20
N LEU A 338 -14.07 17.46 34.56
CA LEU A 338 -13.53 16.12 34.82
C LEU A 338 -12.03 16.06 34.62
N PHE A 339 -11.55 16.50 33.43
CA PHE A 339 -10.14 16.43 33.07
C PHE A 339 -9.28 17.32 33.97
N ASN A 340 -9.78 18.49 34.36
CA ASN A 340 -9.11 19.36 35.34
C ASN A 340 -9.02 18.70 36.72
N SER A 341 -10.12 18.09 37.20
CA SER A 341 -10.10 17.36 38.47
C SER A 341 -9.12 16.18 38.45
N ILE A 342 -9.01 15.47 37.32
CA ILE A 342 -8.01 14.38 37.18
C ILE A 342 -6.59 14.97 37.20
N ARG A 343 -6.35 16.09 36.55
CA ARG A 343 -5.03 16.71 36.50
C ARG A 343 -4.54 17.19 37.87
N GLU A 344 -5.45 17.61 38.73
CA GLU A 344 -5.15 18.06 40.08
C GLU A 344 -4.84 16.91 41.06
N GLN A 345 -5.09 15.66 40.66
CA GLN A 345 -4.76 14.51 41.52
C GLN A 345 -3.25 14.32 41.62
N THR A 346 -2.76 14.06 42.82
CA THR A 346 -1.31 13.93 43.10
C THR A 346 -0.62 12.74 42.41
N ASP A 347 -1.39 11.71 42.06
CA ASP A 347 -0.94 10.49 41.40
C ASP A 347 -1.16 10.51 39.90
N PHE A 348 -1.76 11.58 39.35
CA PHE A 348 -1.93 11.71 37.91
C PHE A 348 -0.61 12.07 37.24
N VAL A 349 -0.19 11.22 36.29
CA VAL A 349 0.94 11.49 35.41
C VAL A 349 0.41 11.88 34.04
N PRO A 350 0.67 13.11 33.57
CA PRO A 350 0.24 13.55 32.23
C PRO A 350 0.83 12.69 31.10
N TYR A 351 0.20 12.75 29.92
CA TYR A 351 0.70 12.08 28.74
C TYR A 351 1.72 12.98 28.01
N ASP A 352 2.87 12.41 27.66
CA ASP A 352 3.90 13.13 26.90
C ASP A 352 3.44 13.41 25.46
N TYR A 353 2.63 12.52 24.90
CA TYR A 353 1.97 12.73 23.63
C TYR A 353 0.59 12.06 23.57
N ILE A 354 -0.27 12.62 22.71
CA ILE A 354 -1.63 12.08 22.48
C ILE A 354 -1.83 11.90 20.98
N ILE A 355 -2.30 10.71 20.58
CA ILE A 355 -2.75 10.42 19.21
C ILE A 355 -4.27 10.34 19.20
N ILE A 356 -4.90 11.05 18.27
CA ILE A 356 -6.35 10.99 18.05
C ILE A 356 -6.57 10.47 16.64
N ASP A 357 -7.13 9.27 16.55
CA ASP A 357 -7.48 8.66 15.26
C ASP A 357 -8.98 8.80 15.00
N GLU A 358 -9.33 8.91 13.69
CA GLU A 358 -10.70 9.21 13.26
C GLU A 358 -11.25 10.46 13.98
N ALA A 359 -10.48 11.52 14.00
CA ALA A 359 -10.73 12.71 14.81
C ALA A 359 -12.08 13.37 14.52
N GLN A 360 -12.64 13.22 13.30
CA GLN A 360 -13.99 13.66 12.95
C GLN A 360 -15.08 13.04 13.84
N ASP A 361 -14.79 11.93 14.49
CA ASP A 361 -15.75 11.27 15.39
C ASP A 361 -15.66 11.73 16.85
N VAL A 362 -14.58 12.44 17.23
CA VAL A 362 -14.31 12.77 18.65
C VAL A 362 -14.01 14.24 18.93
N LEU A 363 -13.65 15.05 17.92
CA LEU A 363 -13.28 16.45 18.14
C LEU A 363 -14.40 17.28 18.77
N ASP A 364 -15.63 17.12 18.29
CA ASP A 364 -16.81 17.81 18.82
C ASP A 364 -17.33 17.18 20.13
N LYS A 365 -16.80 16.01 20.52
CA LYS A 365 -17.20 15.25 21.70
C LYS A 365 -16.25 15.43 22.90
N GLY A 366 -15.25 16.29 22.80
CA GLY A 366 -14.39 16.67 23.91
C GLY A 366 -12.91 16.30 23.76
N ALA A 367 -12.45 15.85 22.58
CA ALA A 367 -11.03 15.57 22.36
C ALA A 367 -10.16 16.83 22.52
N VAL A 368 -10.65 18.02 22.16
CA VAL A 368 -9.93 19.28 22.38
C VAL A 368 -9.75 19.57 23.88
N GLN A 369 -10.80 19.36 24.69
CA GLN A 369 -10.74 19.51 26.15
C GLN A 369 -9.69 18.57 26.75
N LEU A 370 -9.62 17.35 26.23
CA LEU A 370 -8.63 16.37 26.62
C LEU A 370 -7.20 16.81 26.26
N LEU A 371 -6.97 17.29 25.05
CA LEU A 371 -5.66 17.83 24.63
C LEU A 371 -5.22 18.98 25.54
N ASN A 372 -6.13 19.86 25.90
CA ASN A 372 -5.84 21.02 26.76
C ASN A 372 -5.49 20.63 28.20
N SER A 373 -6.06 19.53 28.71
CA SER A 373 -5.96 19.21 30.12
C SER A 373 -4.99 18.09 30.46
N LEU A 374 -4.82 17.09 29.58
CA LEU A 374 -4.11 15.85 29.92
C LEU A 374 -2.72 15.70 29.29
N THR A 375 -2.25 16.68 28.50
CA THR A 375 -0.89 16.73 28.00
C THR A 375 0.11 17.14 29.07
N ALA A 376 1.38 16.71 28.95
CA ALA A 376 2.43 17.01 29.91
C ALA A 376 2.78 18.51 29.96
N VAL A 377 2.57 19.24 28.89
CA VAL A 377 2.83 20.68 28.84
C VAL A 377 1.64 21.44 29.41
N THR A 378 1.92 22.33 30.35
CA THR A 378 0.93 23.06 31.13
C THR A 378 0.39 24.28 30.37
N HIS A 379 -0.86 24.55 30.53
CA HIS A 379 -1.65 25.77 30.29
C HIS A 379 -2.29 25.95 28.90
N ASP A 380 -1.70 25.46 27.80
CA ASP A 380 -2.30 25.59 26.44
C ASP A 380 -2.05 24.34 25.62
N GLY A 381 -2.61 23.18 26.04
CA GLY A 381 -2.32 21.86 25.46
C GLY A 381 -2.41 21.81 23.93
N ILE A 382 -3.41 22.48 23.33
CA ILE A 382 -3.55 22.57 21.88
C ILE A 382 -2.45 23.43 21.24
N SER A 383 -1.89 24.41 21.95
CA SER A 383 -0.84 25.31 21.43
C SER A 383 0.58 24.87 21.81
N SER A 384 0.74 24.04 22.84
CA SER A 384 2.04 23.72 23.40
C SER A 384 2.28 22.23 23.67
N GLY A 385 1.22 21.39 23.71
CA GLY A 385 1.31 19.94 23.89
C GLY A 385 1.85 19.21 22.65
N ARG A 386 2.19 17.95 22.83
CA ARG A 386 2.58 17.07 21.71
C ARG A 386 1.39 16.19 21.33
N TYR A 387 0.98 16.27 20.07
CA TYR A 387 -0.10 15.45 19.56
C TYR A 387 0.00 15.15 18.08
N LEU A 388 -0.68 14.07 17.69
CA LEU A 388 -0.88 13.63 16.32
C LEU A 388 -2.38 13.40 16.11
N VAL A 389 -2.99 14.18 15.24
CA VAL A 389 -4.42 14.10 14.93
C VAL A 389 -4.60 13.62 13.50
N PHE A 390 -5.33 12.52 13.31
CA PHE A 390 -5.75 12.03 12.00
C PHE A 390 -7.20 12.40 11.76
N PHE A 391 -7.45 13.05 10.65
CA PHE A 391 -8.75 13.54 10.26
C PHE A 391 -9.12 13.07 8.85
N ASP A 392 -10.34 12.58 8.68
CA ASP A 392 -10.89 12.21 7.38
C ASP A 392 -12.10 13.09 7.07
N THR A 393 -11.91 14.02 6.14
CA THR A 393 -12.95 14.97 5.73
C THR A 393 -14.13 14.30 5.02
N GLU A 394 -13.89 13.14 4.40
CA GLU A 394 -14.89 12.42 3.59
C GLU A 394 -15.80 11.51 4.43
N GLN A 395 -15.36 11.11 5.65
CA GLN A 395 -16.11 10.19 6.52
C GLN A 395 -16.84 10.86 7.69
N GLY A 396 -16.92 12.17 7.74
CA GLY A 396 -17.68 12.86 8.77
C GLY A 396 -19.14 12.40 8.76
N TYR A 397 -19.69 12.07 9.94
CA TYR A 397 -21.09 11.64 10.08
C TYR A 397 -22.11 12.71 9.66
N ASN A 398 -21.67 13.96 9.49
CA ASN A 398 -22.50 15.07 9.07
C ASN A 398 -21.65 16.05 8.26
N HIS A 399 -21.63 15.93 6.93
CA HIS A 399 -21.10 16.94 6.02
C HIS A 399 -21.77 18.33 6.16
N GLN A 400 -22.80 18.47 7.00
CA GLN A 400 -23.45 19.73 7.34
C GLN A 400 -23.03 20.31 8.68
N ASN A 401 -22.10 19.65 9.43
CA ASN A 401 -21.69 20.12 10.74
C ASN A 401 -20.47 21.06 10.63
N ARG A 402 -20.71 22.32 10.27
CA ARG A 402 -19.70 23.40 10.26
C ARG A 402 -18.86 23.46 11.54
N ARG A 403 -19.43 23.01 12.67
CA ARG A 403 -18.74 23.00 13.95
C ARG A 403 -17.54 22.06 14.00
N ILE A 404 -17.61 20.89 13.34
CA ILE A 404 -16.48 19.94 13.30
C ILE A 404 -15.35 20.55 12.46
N ASP A 405 -15.66 21.14 11.33
CA ASP A 405 -14.67 21.77 10.45
C ASP A 405 -13.99 22.96 11.14
N GLU A 406 -14.75 23.80 11.83
CA GLU A 406 -14.20 24.92 12.61
C GLU A 406 -13.26 24.43 13.74
N ILE A 407 -13.61 23.35 14.44
CA ILE A 407 -12.76 22.76 15.47
C ILE A 407 -11.50 22.14 14.84
N ALA A 408 -11.65 21.42 13.73
CA ALA A 408 -10.54 20.82 13.01
C ALA A 408 -9.55 21.87 12.52
N ASP A 409 -10.05 22.97 11.94
CA ASP A 409 -9.22 24.10 11.51
C ASP A 409 -8.51 24.77 12.69
N ALA A 410 -9.18 24.93 13.83
CA ALA A 410 -8.55 25.48 15.04
C ALA A 410 -7.42 24.59 15.57
N VAL A 411 -7.57 23.27 15.53
CA VAL A 411 -6.51 22.32 15.90
C VAL A 411 -5.39 22.36 14.87
N ALA A 412 -5.72 22.37 13.58
CA ALA A 412 -4.75 22.39 12.49
C ALA A 412 -3.90 23.68 12.47
N GLN A 413 -4.47 24.84 12.82
CA GLN A 413 -3.75 26.12 12.91
C GLN A 413 -2.68 26.13 14.02
N ASN A 414 -2.81 25.29 15.03
CA ASN A 414 -1.86 25.16 16.14
C ASN A 414 -0.71 24.18 15.88
N GLY A 415 -0.68 23.51 14.72
CA GLY A 415 0.30 22.51 14.36
C GLY A 415 0.69 22.53 12.89
N ALA A 416 1.53 21.60 12.50
CA ALA A 416 1.83 21.38 11.08
C ALA A 416 0.71 20.56 10.44
N ARG A 417 0.03 21.14 9.45
CA ARG A 417 -1.00 20.46 8.65
C ARG A 417 -0.37 19.71 7.49
N PHE A 418 -0.76 18.47 7.30
CA PHE A 418 -0.30 17.62 6.23
C PHE A 418 -1.47 16.87 5.61
N VAL A 419 -1.54 16.84 4.27
CA VAL A 419 -2.60 16.16 3.54
C VAL A 419 -2.02 14.92 2.86
N LEU A 420 -2.61 13.76 3.15
CA LEU A 420 -2.34 12.51 2.46
C LEU A 420 -3.33 12.38 1.30
N ASP A 421 -2.94 12.86 0.14
CA ASP A 421 -3.79 12.92 -1.07
C ASP A 421 -3.73 11.64 -1.90
N VAL A 422 -2.72 10.80 -1.68
CA VAL A 422 -2.54 9.56 -2.43
C VAL A 422 -3.24 8.40 -1.72
N ASN A 423 -4.34 7.94 -2.30
CA ASN A 423 -4.94 6.68 -1.88
C ASN A 423 -4.08 5.51 -2.37
N LYS A 424 -3.42 4.84 -1.44
CA LYS A 424 -2.45 3.77 -1.71
C LYS A 424 -3.09 2.47 -2.20
N ARG A 425 -4.41 2.37 -2.15
CA ARG A 425 -5.17 1.24 -2.71
C ARG A 425 -5.48 1.40 -4.20
N VAL A 426 -5.32 2.61 -4.77
CA VAL A 426 -5.63 2.87 -6.19
C VAL A 426 -5.01 1.87 -7.17
N PRO A 427 -3.76 1.39 -6.99
CA PRO A 427 -3.21 0.39 -7.90
C PRO A 427 -3.94 -0.95 -7.88
N THR A 428 -4.65 -1.26 -6.79
CA THR A 428 -5.26 -2.57 -6.54
C THR A 428 -6.78 -2.58 -6.70
N ASN A 429 -7.44 -1.44 -6.48
CA ASN A 429 -8.90 -1.34 -6.48
C ASN A 429 -9.43 -0.02 -7.04
N LYS A 430 -8.93 0.42 -8.19
CA LYS A 430 -9.36 1.67 -8.86
C LYS A 430 -10.88 1.82 -8.94
N GLU A 431 -11.59 0.73 -9.23
CA GLU A 431 -13.04 0.69 -9.38
C GLU A 431 -13.72 1.05 -8.06
N ILE A 432 -13.34 0.38 -6.96
CA ILE A 432 -13.93 0.64 -5.63
C ILE A 432 -13.72 2.09 -5.21
N VAL A 433 -12.50 2.62 -5.40
CA VAL A 433 -12.17 4.01 -5.06
C VAL A 433 -12.96 4.98 -5.92
N SER A 434 -13.08 4.72 -7.22
CA SER A 434 -13.86 5.55 -8.14
C SER A 434 -15.34 5.58 -7.76
N PHE A 435 -15.94 4.42 -7.46
CA PHE A 435 -17.33 4.33 -7.06
C PHE A 435 -17.61 5.00 -5.71
N ALA A 436 -16.72 4.78 -4.74
CA ALA A 436 -16.84 5.47 -3.46
C ALA A 436 -16.79 7.00 -3.63
N LYS A 437 -15.92 7.50 -4.52
CA LYS A 437 -15.82 8.91 -4.83
C LYS A 437 -17.08 9.46 -5.52
N SER A 438 -17.67 8.72 -6.45
CA SER A 438 -18.93 9.11 -7.10
C SER A 438 -20.06 9.37 -6.08
N LEU A 439 -20.14 8.57 -5.01
CA LEU A 439 -21.10 8.80 -3.93
C LEU A 439 -20.89 10.16 -3.23
N LEU A 440 -19.64 10.55 -3.01
CA LEU A 440 -19.31 11.86 -2.40
C LEU A 440 -19.58 13.02 -3.36
N GLU A 441 -19.44 12.79 -4.67
CA GLU A 441 -19.72 13.78 -5.71
C GLU A 441 -21.23 13.94 -6.02
N GLY A 442 -22.09 13.16 -5.34
CA GLY A 442 -23.54 13.32 -5.37
C GLY A 442 -24.29 12.30 -6.22
N GLU A 443 -23.62 11.25 -6.73
CA GLU A 443 -24.33 10.12 -7.34
C GLU A 443 -25.16 9.41 -6.26
N SER A 444 -26.43 9.12 -6.55
CA SER A 444 -27.25 8.40 -5.58
C SER A 444 -26.81 6.93 -5.44
N ALA A 445 -27.02 6.36 -4.25
CA ALA A 445 -26.66 4.97 -3.98
C ALA A 445 -27.33 3.99 -4.98
N ILE A 446 -28.58 4.26 -5.37
CA ILE A 446 -29.32 3.40 -6.30
C ILE A 446 -28.70 3.48 -7.70
N GLU A 447 -28.44 4.70 -8.23
CA GLU A 447 -27.82 4.88 -9.54
C GLU A 447 -26.45 4.22 -9.62
N LEU A 448 -25.64 4.35 -8.56
CA LEU A 448 -24.35 3.69 -8.46
C LEU A 448 -24.48 2.15 -8.50
N LEU A 449 -25.37 1.58 -7.70
CA LEU A 449 -25.57 0.13 -7.64
C LEU A 449 -26.09 -0.43 -8.96
N ASP A 450 -26.99 0.28 -9.64
CA ASP A 450 -27.50 -0.08 -10.96
C ASP A 450 -26.39 -0.02 -12.02
N ARG A 451 -25.52 0.99 -11.96
CA ARG A 451 -24.35 1.11 -12.85
C ARG A 451 -23.36 -0.02 -12.63
N ILE A 452 -23.04 -0.37 -11.39
CA ILE A 452 -22.16 -1.50 -11.08
C ILE A 452 -22.76 -2.83 -11.59
N ASN A 453 -24.08 -2.98 -11.48
CA ASN A 453 -24.76 -4.19 -11.95
C ASN A 453 -24.85 -4.29 -13.49
N ALA A 454 -24.91 -3.15 -14.19
CA ALA A 454 -25.02 -3.10 -15.65
C ALA A 454 -23.71 -3.44 -16.37
N GLU A 455 -22.59 -3.24 -15.72
CA GLU A 455 -21.25 -3.47 -16.25
C GLU A 455 -20.54 -4.58 -15.46
N ASN A 456 -19.64 -5.32 -16.13
CA ASN A 456 -18.83 -6.34 -15.46
C ASN A 456 -17.52 -5.71 -14.99
N TYR A 457 -17.38 -5.58 -13.69
CA TYR A 457 -16.15 -5.13 -13.05
C TYR A 457 -15.41 -6.31 -12.39
N ASP A 458 -14.10 -6.24 -12.37
CA ASP A 458 -13.28 -7.32 -11.80
C ASP A 458 -13.25 -7.28 -10.27
N SER A 459 -13.19 -6.07 -9.70
CA SER A 459 -13.02 -5.86 -8.26
C SER A 459 -14.33 -5.56 -7.51
N VAL A 460 -15.43 -5.28 -8.22
CA VAL A 460 -16.75 -4.96 -7.62
C VAL A 460 -17.86 -5.75 -8.28
N LYS A 461 -18.70 -6.40 -7.46
CA LYS A 461 -19.87 -7.15 -7.93
C LYS A 461 -21.09 -6.82 -7.11
N THR A 462 -22.23 -6.60 -7.78
CA THR A 462 -23.53 -6.41 -7.15
C THR A 462 -24.44 -7.59 -7.45
N LEU A 463 -25.10 -8.13 -6.43
CA LEU A 463 -26.01 -9.26 -6.56
C LEU A 463 -27.33 -8.94 -5.83
N TYR A 464 -28.46 -9.14 -6.51
CA TYR A 464 -29.78 -8.91 -5.96
C TYR A 464 -30.47 -10.21 -5.52
N PHE A 465 -31.10 -10.19 -4.35
CA PHE A 465 -31.71 -11.36 -3.73
C PHE A 465 -33.18 -11.09 -3.36
N ASN A 466 -34.10 -11.89 -3.92
CA ASN A 466 -35.50 -11.88 -3.57
C ASN A 466 -35.74 -12.62 -2.25
N GLY A 467 -35.44 -11.96 -1.14
CA GLY A 467 -35.67 -12.46 0.22
C GLY A 467 -34.44 -13.04 0.92
N ALA A 468 -34.49 -13.00 2.24
CA ALA A 468 -33.38 -13.36 3.14
C ALA A 468 -32.86 -14.80 2.95
N LYS A 469 -33.73 -15.78 2.66
CA LYS A 469 -33.32 -17.18 2.46
C LYS A 469 -32.35 -17.37 1.31
N SER A 470 -32.56 -16.67 0.17
CA SER A 470 -31.68 -16.76 -0.99
C SER A 470 -30.32 -16.11 -0.73
N LEU A 471 -30.29 -14.97 -0.02
CA LEU A 471 -29.07 -14.30 0.38
C LEU A 471 -28.25 -15.15 1.37
N ILE A 472 -28.89 -15.74 2.37
CA ILE A 472 -28.25 -16.66 3.34
C ILE A 472 -27.66 -17.89 2.61
N LYS A 473 -28.38 -18.43 1.63
CA LYS A 473 -27.87 -19.54 0.80
C LYS A 473 -26.60 -19.12 0.04
N HIS A 474 -26.54 -17.90 -0.47
CA HIS A 474 -25.36 -17.37 -1.13
C HIS A 474 -24.19 -17.20 -0.16
N LEU A 475 -24.40 -16.64 1.03
CA LEU A 475 -23.36 -16.57 2.06
C LEU A 475 -22.78 -17.95 2.45
N ASN A 476 -23.63 -18.98 2.49
CA ASN A 476 -23.16 -20.35 2.70
C ASN A 476 -22.31 -20.86 1.52
N ALA A 477 -22.62 -20.51 0.27
CA ALA A 477 -21.80 -20.85 -0.88
C ALA A 477 -20.43 -20.16 -0.83
N VAL A 478 -20.39 -18.86 -0.50
CA VAL A 478 -19.13 -18.12 -0.32
C VAL A 478 -18.26 -18.77 0.76
N LYS A 479 -18.85 -19.17 1.90
CA LYS A 479 -18.11 -19.93 2.93
C LYS A 479 -17.50 -21.22 2.40
N ALA A 480 -18.25 -21.97 1.59
CA ALA A 480 -17.76 -23.22 1.00
C ALA A 480 -16.56 -22.92 0.08
N GLU A 481 -16.63 -21.89 -0.76
CA GLU A 481 -15.53 -21.47 -1.64
C GLU A 481 -14.28 -21.05 -0.87
N ILE A 482 -14.42 -20.31 0.24
CA ILE A 482 -13.30 -19.92 1.09
C ILE A 482 -12.63 -21.16 1.69
N ARG A 483 -13.43 -22.12 2.19
CA ARG A 483 -12.95 -23.36 2.79
C ARG A 483 -12.25 -24.26 1.77
N GLU A 484 -12.85 -24.48 0.59
CA GLU A 484 -12.29 -25.29 -0.48
C GLU A 484 -11.02 -24.68 -1.06
N GLY A 485 -10.96 -23.36 -1.17
CA GLY A 485 -9.79 -22.62 -1.62
C GLY A 485 -8.67 -22.54 -0.57
N SER A 486 -8.83 -23.11 0.63
CA SER A 486 -7.89 -23.02 1.76
C SER A 486 -7.43 -21.58 2.05
N ARG A 487 -8.36 -20.61 1.90
CA ARG A 487 -8.11 -19.19 2.07
C ARG A 487 -8.19 -18.80 3.55
N ASN A 488 -7.51 -17.73 3.92
CA ASN A 488 -7.54 -17.24 5.30
C ASN A 488 -8.87 -16.52 5.59
N TRP A 489 -9.61 -16.97 6.59
CA TRP A 489 -10.88 -16.38 7.01
C TRP A 489 -10.75 -14.91 7.41
N ASN A 490 -9.62 -14.51 7.99
CA ASN A 490 -9.36 -13.15 8.42
C ASN A 490 -9.16 -12.16 7.25
N ASP A 491 -8.99 -12.65 6.03
CA ASP A 491 -8.92 -11.81 4.83
C ASP A 491 -10.32 -11.39 4.33
N TYR A 492 -11.37 -11.96 4.89
CA TYR A 492 -12.77 -11.72 4.55
C TYR A 492 -13.53 -11.05 5.69
N VAL A 493 -14.55 -10.27 5.35
CA VAL A 493 -15.53 -9.77 6.31
C VAL A 493 -16.89 -9.57 5.66
N VAL A 494 -17.94 -9.94 6.36
CA VAL A 494 -19.32 -9.60 6.01
C VAL A 494 -19.74 -8.37 6.81
N LEU A 495 -20.18 -7.32 6.14
CA LEU A 495 -20.60 -6.06 6.74
C LEU A 495 -22.07 -5.79 6.40
N ALA A 496 -22.91 -5.62 7.41
CA ALA A 496 -24.33 -5.29 7.22
C ALA A 496 -24.57 -3.81 7.49
N ASP A 497 -25.44 -3.19 6.67
CA ASP A 497 -25.90 -1.83 6.90
C ASP A 497 -26.82 -1.72 8.14
N SER A 498 -27.03 -0.50 8.63
CA SER A 498 -27.86 -0.29 9.84
C SER A 498 -29.31 -0.64 9.63
N SER A 499 -29.85 -0.52 8.41
CA SER A 499 -31.23 -0.88 8.10
C SER A 499 -31.45 -2.40 8.17
N THR A 500 -30.44 -3.21 7.87
CA THR A 500 -30.49 -4.66 8.02
C THR A 500 -30.71 -5.09 9.49
N LYS A 501 -30.27 -4.31 10.47
CA LYS A 501 -30.51 -4.59 11.90
C LYS A 501 -31.99 -4.53 12.30
N HIS A 502 -32.78 -3.78 11.58
CA HIS A 502 -34.20 -3.56 11.84
C HIS A 502 -35.11 -4.32 10.90
N GLU A 503 -34.55 -5.04 9.93
CA GLU A 503 -35.32 -5.85 9.00
C GLU A 503 -35.71 -7.19 9.61
N LEU A 504 -37.01 -7.51 9.56
CA LEU A 504 -37.55 -8.77 10.07
C LEU A 504 -37.58 -9.84 8.99
N VAL A 505 -37.07 -11.02 9.27
CA VAL A 505 -37.21 -12.22 8.41
C VAL A 505 -38.37 -13.10 8.86
N SER A 506 -38.85 -12.93 10.10
CA SER A 506 -40.06 -13.55 10.67
C SER A 506 -40.64 -12.63 11.75
N GLU A 507 -41.80 -12.98 12.32
CA GLU A 507 -42.49 -12.17 13.36
C GLU A 507 -41.60 -11.85 14.60
N SER A 508 -40.52 -12.60 14.81
CA SER A 508 -39.67 -12.45 16.01
C SER A 508 -38.16 -12.48 15.71
N GLU A 509 -37.72 -12.55 14.44
CA GLU A 509 -36.31 -12.70 14.09
C GLU A 509 -35.86 -11.57 13.17
N MET A 510 -34.83 -10.81 13.61
CA MET A 510 -34.16 -9.80 12.80
C MET A 510 -33.22 -10.45 11.76
N PHE A 511 -33.09 -9.84 10.61
CA PHE A 511 -32.22 -10.36 9.56
C PHE A 511 -30.74 -10.37 9.98
N TYR A 512 -30.31 -9.34 10.70
CA TYR A 512 -28.95 -9.27 11.26
C TYR A 512 -28.67 -10.44 12.20
N ASP A 513 -29.59 -10.72 13.13
CA ASP A 513 -29.44 -11.83 14.08
C ASP A 513 -29.43 -13.18 13.35
N ARG A 514 -30.23 -13.28 12.28
CA ARG A 514 -30.23 -14.49 11.44
C ARG A 514 -28.91 -14.74 10.76
N ILE A 515 -28.22 -13.70 10.26
CA ILE A 515 -26.87 -13.83 9.71
C ILE A 515 -25.89 -14.29 10.79
N ALA A 516 -25.96 -13.69 11.97
CA ALA A 516 -25.08 -14.03 13.10
C ALA A 516 -25.26 -15.48 13.62
N THR A 517 -26.40 -16.12 13.35
CA THR A 517 -26.67 -17.51 13.73
C THR A 517 -26.28 -18.54 12.66
N ILE A 518 -25.79 -18.11 11.50
CA ILE A 518 -25.33 -19.04 10.46
C ILE A 518 -24.05 -19.77 10.95
N ASP A 519 -24.10 -21.11 10.96
CA ASP A 519 -22.91 -21.92 11.31
C ASP A 519 -21.71 -21.54 10.44
N GLY A 520 -20.54 -21.26 11.07
CA GLY A 520 -19.32 -20.82 10.39
C GLY A 520 -19.33 -19.33 10.00
N ILE A 521 -20.25 -18.51 10.52
CA ILE A 521 -20.18 -17.05 10.54
C ILE A 521 -20.07 -16.61 11.99
N LYS A 522 -19.14 -15.69 12.29
CA LYS A 522 -18.88 -15.22 13.65
C LYS A 522 -18.98 -13.72 13.77
N GLU A 523 -19.85 -13.24 14.65
CA GLU A 523 -19.91 -11.83 14.95
C GLU A 523 -18.62 -11.34 15.60
N LEU A 524 -18.05 -10.26 15.02
CA LEU A 524 -16.83 -9.64 15.52
C LEU A 524 -17.07 -8.90 16.81
N ASN A 525 -16.16 -9.08 17.75
CA ASN A 525 -16.10 -8.36 19.02
C ASN A 525 -14.64 -8.14 19.43
N VAL A 526 -14.42 -7.40 20.50
CA VAL A 526 -13.07 -7.06 21.00
C VAL A 526 -12.19 -8.27 21.35
N ARG A 527 -12.78 -9.45 21.58
CA ARG A 527 -12.05 -10.67 21.94
C ARG A 527 -11.57 -11.44 20.71
N ASN A 528 -12.34 -11.41 19.62
CA ASN A 528 -12.09 -12.24 18.44
C ASN A 528 -11.59 -11.47 17.21
N ILE A 529 -11.59 -10.13 17.19
CA ILE A 529 -11.20 -9.30 16.04
C ILE A 529 -9.81 -9.63 15.44
N CYS A 530 -8.92 -10.16 16.26
CA CYS A 530 -7.57 -10.53 15.81
C CYS A 530 -7.28 -12.02 16.01
N SER A 531 -8.29 -12.85 16.16
CA SER A 531 -8.14 -14.29 16.36
C SER A 531 -8.59 -15.02 15.10
N ASP A 532 -7.81 -16.00 14.65
CA ASP A 532 -8.29 -16.91 13.63
C ASP A 532 -9.30 -17.87 14.28
N THR A 533 -10.57 -17.62 14.02
CA THR A 533 -11.67 -18.43 14.55
C THR A 533 -12.02 -19.60 13.64
N GLY A 534 -11.45 -19.64 12.40
CA GLY A 534 -11.86 -20.60 11.38
C GLY A 534 -13.29 -20.35 10.85
N GLU A 535 -13.85 -19.16 11.13
CA GLU A 535 -15.21 -18.76 10.78
C GLU A 535 -15.18 -17.42 10.05
N LEU A 536 -16.14 -17.17 9.16
CA LEU A 536 -16.26 -15.92 8.40
C LEU A 536 -16.67 -14.76 9.33
N PRO A 537 -15.84 -13.72 9.48
CA PRO A 537 -16.15 -12.58 10.33
C PRO A 537 -17.35 -11.79 9.83
N PHE A 538 -18.20 -11.35 10.75
CA PHE A 538 -19.41 -10.58 10.48
C PHE A 538 -19.59 -9.44 11.48
N THR A 539 -20.00 -8.25 11.01
CA THR A 539 -20.42 -7.14 11.89
C THR A 539 -21.20 -6.08 11.12
N SER A 540 -21.60 -4.97 11.75
CA SER A 540 -22.19 -3.85 11.02
C SER A 540 -21.11 -2.95 10.40
N ILE A 541 -21.47 -2.25 9.30
CA ILE A 541 -20.60 -1.30 8.60
C ILE A 541 -20.02 -0.28 9.60
N LEU A 542 -20.87 0.32 10.43
CA LEU A 542 -20.45 1.34 11.40
C LEU A 542 -19.52 0.79 12.49
N SER A 543 -19.72 -0.45 12.93
CA SER A 543 -18.83 -1.11 13.88
C SER A 543 -17.46 -1.44 13.29
N TYR A 544 -17.35 -1.52 11.97
CA TYR A 544 -16.12 -1.81 11.23
C TYR A 544 -15.40 -0.54 10.74
N LYS A 545 -15.91 0.65 11.06
CA LYS A 545 -15.28 1.93 10.68
C LYS A 545 -13.85 2.02 11.20
N GLY A 546 -12.90 2.49 10.37
CA GLY A 546 -11.46 2.54 10.68
C GLY A 546 -10.71 1.23 10.47
N LEU A 547 -11.42 0.11 10.24
CA LEU A 547 -10.84 -1.20 9.93
C LEU A 547 -10.85 -1.46 8.42
N GLU A 548 -10.11 -2.48 8.00
CA GLU A 548 -9.97 -2.87 6.59
C GLU A 548 -9.87 -4.38 6.45
N SER A 549 -10.34 -4.90 5.32
CA SER A 549 -10.23 -6.31 4.94
C SER A 549 -9.89 -6.44 3.46
N LYS A 550 -9.19 -7.51 3.07
CA LYS A 550 -8.89 -7.76 1.67
C LYS A 550 -10.16 -7.96 0.84
N HIS A 551 -11.08 -8.75 1.35
CA HIS A 551 -12.34 -9.08 0.69
C HIS A 551 -13.51 -8.65 1.57
N VAL A 552 -14.36 -7.77 1.04
CA VAL A 552 -15.52 -7.26 1.77
C VAL A 552 -16.80 -7.71 1.10
N ILE A 553 -17.73 -8.23 1.89
CA ILE A 553 -19.07 -8.60 1.47
C ILE A 553 -20.04 -7.67 2.18
N LEU A 554 -20.61 -6.70 1.45
CA LEU A 554 -21.63 -5.81 1.99
C LEU A 554 -23.00 -6.46 1.88
N VAL A 555 -23.77 -6.43 2.93
CA VAL A 555 -25.19 -6.82 2.96
C VAL A 555 -26.02 -5.55 3.14
N ILE A 556 -26.76 -5.19 2.12
CA ILE A 556 -27.55 -3.96 2.05
C ILE A 556 -29.04 -4.30 1.98
N ASN A 557 -29.86 -3.63 2.80
CA ASN A 557 -31.29 -3.73 2.73
C ASN A 557 -31.87 -2.80 1.66
N GLY A 558 -32.04 -3.29 0.45
CA GLY A 558 -32.60 -2.54 -0.67
C GLY A 558 -34.11 -2.28 -0.59
N ARG A 559 -34.81 -2.81 0.42
CA ARG A 559 -36.23 -2.52 0.67
C ARG A 559 -36.45 -1.17 1.35
N GLN A 560 -35.39 -0.58 1.86
CA GLN A 560 -35.37 0.73 2.47
C GLN A 560 -34.45 1.67 1.69
N GLU A 561 -34.51 2.96 1.99
CA GLU A 561 -33.58 3.91 1.41
C GLU A 561 -32.14 3.56 1.85
N VAL A 562 -31.27 3.31 0.88
CA VAL A 562 -29.87 2.97 1.13
C VAL A 562 -29.14 4.21 1.64
N ASN A 563 -28.57 4.12 2.83
CA ASN A 563 -27.79 5.20 3.40
C ASN A 563 -26.47 5.36 2.63
N GLN A 564 -26.36 6.47 1.89
CA GLN A 564 -25.26 6.77 0.99
C GLN A 564 -23.90 6.84 1.73
N LEU A 565 -23.87 7.47 2.91
CA LEU A 565 -22.67 7.57 3.71
C LEU A 565 -22.24 6.19 4.27
N GLU A 566 -23.20 5.39 4.69
CA GLU A 566 -22.92 4.04 5.20
C GLU A 566 -22.41 3.13 4.07
N LEU A 567 -22.99 3.23 2.86
CA LEU A 567 -22.50 2.54 1.67
C LEU A 567 -21.07 2.96 1.35
N TYR A 568 -20.77 4.28 1.35
CA TYR A 568 -19.42 4.81 1.17
C TYR A 568 -18.43 4.22 2.19
N ILE A 569 -18.79 4.26 3.49
CA ILE A 569 -17.95 3.70 4.55
C ILE A 569 -17.69 2.22 4.30
N GLY A 570 -18.73 1.44 3.98
CA GLY A 570 -18.61 0.01 3.72
C GLY A 570 -17.71 -0.31 2.53
N MET A 571 -17.91 0.37 1.39
CA MET A 571 -17.10 0.19 0.19
C MET A 571 -15.62 0.47 0.46
N THR A 572 -15.33 1.55 1.17
CA THR A 572 -13.95 1.96 1.49
C THR A 572 -13.24 1.04 2.48
N ARG A 573 -13.88 -0.01 2.99
CA ARG A 573 -13.22 -1.06 3.83
C ARG A 573 -12.50 -2.11 2.99
N ALA A 574 -12.86 -2.26 1.71
CA ALA A 574 -12.28 -3.27 0.83
C ALA A 574 -10.89 -2.83 0.32
N ILE A 575 -9.93 -3.74 0.41
CA ILE A 575 -8.57 -3.53 -0.12
C ILE A 575 -8.46 -4.13 -1.52
N ILE A 576 -9.02 -5.31 -1.76
CA ILE A 576 -8.85 -6.07 -3.01
C ILE A 576 -10.15 -6.12 -3.81
N ASP A 577 -11.19 -6.70 -3.23
CA ASP A 577 -12.47 -6.84 -3.90
C ASP A 577 -13.67 -6.57 -2.97
N LEU A 578 -14.78 -6.26 -3.61
CA LEU A 578 -16.02 -5.90 -2.96
C LEU A 578 -17.19 -6.64 -3.60
N GLN A 579 -17.95 -7.36 -2.79
CA GLN A 579 -19.21 -7.94 -3.20
C GLN A 579 -20.37 -7.26 -2.45
N ILE A 580 -21.35 -6.73 -3.19
CA ILE A 580 -22.52 -6.06 -2.61
C ILE A 580 -23.75 -6.95 -2.82
N LEU A 581 -24.29 -7.44 -1.72
CA LEU A 581 -25.48 -8.30 -1.69
C LEU A 581 -26.69 -7.44 -1.28
N ILE A 582 -27.66 -7.29 -2.18
CA ILE A 582 -28.82 -6.42 -1.99
C ILE A 582 -30.06 -7.28 -1.77
N LEU A 583 -30.69 -7.10 -0.60
CA LEU A 583 -31.97 -7.71 -0.28
C LEU A 583 -33.09 -6.87 -0.89
N GLN A 584 -33.89 -7.50 -1.77
CA GLN A 584 -35.09 -6.92 -2.40
C GLN A 584 -36.38 -7.42 -1.77
#